data_738008067c23c21c018a45fd14e4d8b3
#
_entry.id   738008067c23c21c018a45fd14e4d8b3
#
_cell.length_a   1.000
_cell.length_b   1.000
_cell.length_c   1.000
_cell.angle_alpha   90.00
_cell.angle_beta   90.00
_cell.angle_gamma   90.00
#
_symmetry.space_group_name_H-M   'P 1'
#
loop_
_entity.id
_entity.type
_entity.pdbx_description
1 polymer ?
#
loop_
_entity_poly.entity_id
_entity_poly.type
_entity_poly.pdbx_seq_one_letter_code
_entity_poly.pdbx_strand_id
1 'polypeptide(L)'
;MDGETLRAVEAGPGRVAVMDLLLLADESPEQVAGYIDQGDLFVLEDAAGAPLGVTLVLYEPDATAELKAIAIRPDRQGQGVGKRMLRQVLDGLRERGIRRVLVATGTSSLAPLALYQKLGFRLFRIDRDFFTPERGYPEEIVENGIRLRDMVWLDLEF
;
A
#
# COMPACT_ATOMS: atom_id res chain seq x y z
N MET A 1 11.50 -2.75 -14.96
CA MET A 1 12.87 -3.20 -15.29
C MET A 1 12.82 -4.64 -15.74
N ASP A 2 13.79 -5.02 -16.49
CA ASP A 2 13.85 -6.37 -17.03
C ASP A 2 13.93 -7.41 -15.92
N GLY A 3 13.12 -8.46 -16.02
CA GLY A 3 13.09 -9.55 -15.08
C GLY A 3 12.23 -9.36 -13.84
N GLU A 4 11.60 -8.18 -13.66
CA GLU A 4 10.63 -7.99 -12.58
C GLU A 4 9.30 -8.67 -12.95
N THR A 5 8.71 -9.37 -11.97
CA THR A 5 7.43 -10.07 -12.16
C THR A 5 6.50 -9.81 -11.00
N LEU A 6 5.26 -9.44 -11.29
CA LEU A 6 4.21 -9.31 -10.30
C LEU A 6 3.50 -10.65 -10.14
N ARG A 7 3.41 -11.16 -8.92
CA ARG A 7 2.83 -12.45 -8.61
C ARG A 7 1.78 -12.32 -7.52
N ALA A 8 0.63 -12.97 -7.70
CA ALA A 8 -0.37 -13.09 -6.64
C ALA A 8 0.04 -14.20 -5.67
N VAL A 9 -0.16 -13.96 -4.39
CA VAL A 9 0.17 -14.89 -3.31
C VAL A 9 -1.09 -15.29 -2.58
N GLU A 10 -1.40 -16.59 -2.56
CA GLU A 10 -2.54 -17.12 -1.84
C GLU A 10 -2.44 -16.86 -0.33
N ALA A 11 -3.60 -16.75 0.34
CA ALA A 11 -3.65 -16.62 1.79
C ALA A 11 -2.93 -17.79 2.47
N GLY A 12 -2.28 -17.53 3.59
CA GLY A 12 -1.57 -18.53 4.37
C GLY A 12 -0.06 -18.28 4.46
N PRO A 13 0.75 -19.37 4.57
CA PRO A 13 2.18 -19.25 4.87
C PRO A 13 2.99 -18.41 3.86
N GLY A 14 2.60 -18.38 2.59
CA GLY A 14 3.27 -17.58 1.58
C GLY A 14 3.21 -16.08 1.86
N ARG A 15 2.14 -15.62 2.49
CA ARG A 15 2.00 -14.21 2.89
C ARG A 15 2.82 -13.88 4.12
N VAL A 16 2.97 -14.83 5.04
CA VAL A 16 3.83 -14.67 6.22
C VAL A 16 5.28 -14.44 5.80
N ALA A 17 5.71 -15.04 4.70
CA ALA A 17 7.08 -14.88 4.18
C ALA A 17 7.42 -13.44 3.78
N VAL A 18 6.41 -12.58 3.54
CA VAL A 18 6.61 -11.16 3.22
C VAL A 18 6.14 -10.23 4.35
N MET A 19 5.99 -10.78 5.55
CA MET A 19 5.58 -9.99 6.73
C MET A 19 6.47 -8.79 6.97
N ASP A 20 7.78 -8.92 6.78
CA ASP A 20 8.72 -7.82 6.99
C ASP A 20 8.39 -6.62 6.09
N LEU A 21 7.98 -6.88 4.84
CA LEU A 21 7.57 -5.81 3.93
C LEU A 21 6.23 -5.20 4.36
N LEU A 22 5.28 -6.02 4.78
CA LEU A 22 3.98 -5.52 5.25
C LEU A 22 4.14 -4.63 6.48
N LEU A 23 5.07 -4.96 7.37
CA LEU A 23 5.36 -4.16 8.57
C LEU A 23 5.98 -2.80 8.24
N LEU A 24 6.55 -2.61 7.05
CA LEU A 24 6.98 -1.29 6.60
C LEU A 24 5.80 -0.38 6.29
N ALA A 25 4.69 -0.96 5.82
CA ALA A 25 3.48 -0.19 5.51
C ALA A 25 2.63 0.08 6.75
N ASP A 26 2.65 -0.86 7.70
CA ASP A 26 1.88 -0.77 8.94
C ASP A 26 2.73 -1.34 10.07
N GLU A 27 3.18 -0.50 10.97
CA GLU A 27 4.11 -0.87 12.03
C GLU A 27 3.50 -1.78 13.10
N SER A 28 2.19 -2.00 13.09
CA SER A 28 1.51 -2.83 14.06
C SER A 28 1.39 -4.27 13.56
N PRO A 29 2.11 -5.25 14.14
CA PRO A 29 1.93 -6.65 13.79
C PRO A 29 0.51 -7.16 14.02
N GLU A 30 -0.19 -6.63 15.02
CA GLU A 30 -1.58 -7.00 15.29
C GLU A 30 -2.51 -6.55 14.17
N GLN A 31 -2.31 -5.33 13.67
CA GLN A 31 -3.08 -4.80 12.54
C GLN A 31 -2.83 -5.65 11.28
N VAL A 32 -1.56 -5.92 10.96
CA VAL A 32 -1.21 -6.75 9.82
C VAL A 32 -1.81 -8.14 9.93
N ALA A 33 -1.73 -8.78 11.10
CA ALA A 33 -2.32 -10.09 11.33
C ALA A 33 -3.83 -10.10 11.08
N GLY A 34 -4.50 -8.99 11.34
CA GLY A 34 -5.94 -8.85 11.13
C GLY A 34 -6.36 -8.81 9.66
N TYR A 35 -5.47 -8.44 8.75
CA TYR A 35 -5.84 -8.33 7.33
C TYR A 35 -4.93 -9.10 6.36
N ILE A 36 -3.85 -9.71 6.84
CA ILE A 36 -2.85 -10.35 5.97
C ILE A 36 -3.43 -11.43 5.04
N ASP A 37 -4.45 -12.15 5.50
CA ASP A 37 -5.08 -13.22 4.73
C ASP A 37 -6.36 -12.79 4.01
N GLN A 38 -6.67 -11.49 4.02
CA GLN A 38 -7.81 -10.95 3.28
C GLN A 38 -7.38 -10.51 1.89
N GLY A 39 -8.36 -10.39 1.01
CA GLY A 39 -8.17 -9.86 -0.34
C GLY A 39 -7.07 -10.54 -1.15
N ASP A 40 -6.49 -9.78 -2.05
CA ASP A 40 -5.41 -10.23 -2.92
C ASP A 40 -4.08 -9.57 -2.54
N LEU A 41 -3.06 -10.39 -2.32
CA LEU A 41 -1.70 -9.90 -2.10
C LEU A 41 -0.88 -10.12 -3.36
N PHE A 42 -0.29 -9.04 -3.85
CA PHE A 42 0.64 -9.06 -4.97
C PHE A 42 2.05 -8.77 -4.49
N VAL A 43 3.00 -9.54 -5.00
CA VAL A 43 4.43 -9.36 -4.70
C VAL A 43 5.14 -9.09 -6.02
N LEU A 44 5.91 -8.01 -6.07
CA LEU A 44 6.82 -7.75 -7.18
C LEU A 44 8.15 -8.40 -6.84
N GLU A 45 8.62 -9.28 -7.70
CA GLU A 45 9.86 -10.02 -7.52
C GLU A 45 10.88 -9.64 -8.57
N ASP A 46 12.17 -9.70 -8.22
CA ASP A 46 13.24 -9.54 -9.20
C ASP A 46 13.47 -10.84 -10.00
N ALA A 47 14.43 -10.82 -10.92
CA ALA A 47 14.73 -11.99 -11.76
C ALA A 47 15.15 -13.24 -10.96
N ALA A 48 15.66 -13.06 -9.76
CA ALA A 48 16.05 -14.16 -8.86
C ALA A 48 14.90 -14.63 -7.96
N GLY A 49 13.73 -14.01 -8.05
CA GLY A 49 12.57 -14.33 -7.23
C GLY A 49 12.56 -13.65 -5.87
N ALA A 50 13.45 -12.68 -5.62
CA ALA A 50 13.47 -11.96 -4.36
C ALA A 50 12.38 -10.87 -4.34
N PRO A 51 11.62 -10.74 -3.23
CA PRO A 51 10.59 -9.70 -3.13
C PRO A 51 11.18 -8.30 -3.14
N LEU A 52 10.67 -7.45 -4.02
CA LEU A 52 11.02 -6.03 -4.10
C LEU A 52 9.96 -5.15 -3.44
N GLY A 53 8.71 -5.58 -3.51
CA GLY A 53 7.59 -4.83 -2.96
C GLY A 53 6.34 -5.67 -2.86
N VAL A 54 5.38 -5.17 -2.09
CA VAL A 54 4.08 -5.83 -1.88
C VAL A 54 2.95 -4.82 -1.99
N THR A 55 1.79 -5.31 -2.43
CA THR A 55 0.53 -4.56 -2.41
C THR A 55 -0.58 -5.50 -1.98
N LEU A 56 -1.26 -5.18 -0.89
CA LEU A 56 -2.46 -5.90 -0.44
C LEU A 56 -3.68 -5.11 -0.85
N VAL A 57 -4.57 -5.76 -1.60
CA VAL A 57 -5.80 -5.16 -2.13
C VAL A 57 -6.99 -5.78 -1.44
N LEU A 58 -7.83 -4.94 -0.84
CA LEU A 58 -9.13 -5.34 -0.30
C LEU A 58 -10.22 -4.89 -1.25
N TYR A 59 -11.31 -5.66 -1.32
CA TYR A 59 -12.43 -5.36 -2.23
C TYR A 59 -13.64 -4.89 -1.43
N GLU A 60 -14.31 -3.88 -1.96
CA GLU A 60 -15.52 -3.29 -1.41
C GLU A 60 -16.64 -3.36 -2.44
N PRO A 61 -17.91 -3.11 -2.03
CA PRO A 61 -19.03 -3.06 -2.97
C PRO A 61 -18.84 -2.02 -4.08
N ASP A 62 -19.63 -2.16 -5.13
CA ASP A 62 -19.69 -1.20 -6.25
C ASP A 62 -18.39 -1.11 -7.05
N ALA A 63 -17.79 -2.27 -7.33
CA ALA A 63 -16.57 -2.37 -8.13
C ALA A 63 -15.44 -1.46 -7.61
N THR A 64 -15.28 -1.43 -6.29
CA THR A 64 -14.30 -0.61 -5.58
C THR A 64 -13.24 -1.50 -4.92
N ALA A 65 -11.98 -1.10 -5.02
CA ALA A 65 -10.88 -1.75 -4.33
C ALA A 65 -10.10 -0.74 -3.48
N GLU A 66 -9.53 -1.22 -2.38
CA GLU A 66 -8.64 -0.41 -1.55
C GLU A 66 -7.24 -1.00 -1.60
N LEU A 67 -6.24 -0.17 -1.85
CA LEU A 67 -4.83 -0.54 -1.66
C LEU A 67 -4.52 -0.40 -0.17
N LYS A 68 -4.69 -1.49 0.57
CA LYS A 68 -4.64 -1.48 2.04
C LYS A 68 -3.22 -1.35 2.58
N ALA A 69 -2.26 -2.01 1.93
CA ALA A 69 -0.86 -1.97 2.33
C ALA A 69 0.01 -1.96 1.09
N ILE A 70 0.98 -1.06 1.06
CA ILE A 70 1.93 -0.90 -0.03
C ILE A 70 3.30 -0.69 0.61
N ALA A 71 4.27 -1.51 0.24
CA ALA A 71 5.63 -1.35 0.74
C ALA A 71 6.64 -1.73 -0.33
N ILE A 72 7.75 -1.02 -0.35
CA ILE A 72 8.90 -1.28 -1.20
C ILE A 72 10.09 -1.56 -0.30
N ARG A 73 10.88 -2.58 -0.63
CA ARG A 73 12.09 -2.91 0.11
C ARG A 73 12.99 -1.68 0.24
N PRO A 74 13.52 -1.39 1.45
CA PRO A 74 14.21 -0.12 1.72
C PRO A 74 15.35 0.21 0.75
N ASP A 75 16.13 -0.80 0.32
CA ASP A 75 17.25 -0.61 -0.61
C ASP A 75 16.82 -0.37 -2.05
N ARG A 76 15.52 -0.46 -2.33
CA ARG A 76 14.95 -0.24 -3.67
C ARG A 76 14.03 0.97 -3.73
N GLN A 77 13.86 1.68 -2.64
CA GLN A 77 13.07 2.91 -2.63
C GLN A 77 13.75 4.01 -3.44
N GLY A 78 12.95 4.90 -4.03
CA GLY A 78 13.46 5.99 -4.86
C GLY A 78 13.95 5.60 -6.25
N GLN A 79 13.68 4.37 -6.69
CA GLN A 79 14.12 3.84 -7.99
C GLN A 79 12.96 3.56 -8.96
N GLY A 80 11.77 4.04 -8.65
CA GLY A 80 10.60 3.85 -9.48
C GLY A 80 9.93 2.49 -9.35
N VAL A 81 10.37 1.64 -8.41
CA VAL A 81 9.80 0.30 -8.20
C VAL A 81 8.33 0.38 -7.80
N GLY A 82 7.99 1.27 -6.86
CA GLY A 82 6.60 1.45 -6.42
C GLY A 82 5.68 1.85 -7.55
N LYS A 83 6.13 2.76 -8.40
CA LYS A 83 5.35 3.22 -9.55
C LYS A 83 5.11 2.10 -10.55
N ARG A 84 6.14 1.29 -10.86
CA ARG A 84 6.01 0.14 -11.77
C ARG A 84 5.09 -0.92 -11.20
N MET A 85 5.24 -1.25 -9.90
CA MET A 85 4.40 -2.21 -9.22
C MET A 85 2.93 -1.78 -9.23
N LEU A 86 2.66 -0.55 -8.81
CA LEU A 86 1.29 -0.06 -8.71
C LEU A 86 0.62 0.08 -10.08
N ARG A 87 1.36 0.45 -11.12
CA ARG A 87 0.80 0.45 -12.48
C ARG A 87 0.32 -0.92 -12.89
N GLN A 88 1.09 -1.97 -12.62
CA GLN A 88 0.68 -3.35 -12.93
C GLN A 88 -0.53 -3.77 -12.10
N VAL A 89 -0.55 -3.43 -10.80
CA VAL A 89 -1.69 -3.74 -9.95
C VAL A 89 -2.95 -3.02 -10.46
N LEU A 90 -2.85 -1.74 -10.75
CA LEU A 90 -3.98 -0.94 -11.24
C LEU A 90 -4.49 -1.45 -12.59
N ASP A 91 -3.61 -1.79 -13.51
CA ASP A 91 -4.00 -2.37 -14.79
C ASP A 91 -4.77 -3.68 -14.61
N GLY A 92 -4.30 -4.54 -13.72
CA GLY A 92 -4.99 -5.80 -13.40
C GLY A 92 -6.36 -5.59 -12.76
N LEU A 93 -6.48 -4.61 -11.88
CA LEU A 93 -7.77 -4.28 -11.26
C LEU A 93 -8.76 -3.75 -12.30
N ARG A 94 -8.30 -2.89 -13.19
CA ARG A 94 -9.13 -2.35 -14.27
C ARG A 94 -9.63 -3.47 -15.18
N GLU A 95 -8.77 -4.40 -15.55
CA GLU A 95 -9.15 -5.56 -16.37
C GLU A 95 -10.19 -6.46 -15.71
N ARG A 96 -10.18 -6.52 -14.38
CA ARG A 96 -11.18 -7.28 -13.61
C ARG A 96 -12.51 -6.56 -13.43
N GLY A 97 -12.65 -5.35 -13.95
CA GLY A 97 -13.88 -4.58 -13.85
C GLY A 97 -13.95 -3.66 -12.62
N ILE A 98 -12.87 -3.49 -11.88
CA ILE A 98 -12.81 -2.46 -10.82
C ILE A 98 -12.89 -1.10 -11.49
N ARG A 99 -13.68 -0.20 -10.90
CA ARG A 99 -13.93 1.14 -11.44
C ARG A 99 -13.36 2.25 -10.58
N ARG A 100 -13.17 1.99 -9.29
CA ARG A 100 -12.64 2.96 -8.35
C ARG A 100 -11.63 2.29 -7.42
N VAL A 101 -10.50 2.93 -7.21
CA VAL A 101 -9.46 2.45 -6.28
C VAL A 101 -9.21 3.51 -5.22
N LEU A 102 -9.18 3.09 -3.97
CA LEU A 102 -8.93 3.93 -2.80
C LEU A 102 -7.54 3.64 -2.24
N VAL A 103 -6.90 4.67 -1.72
CA VAL A 103 -5.67 4.53 -0.94
C VAL A 103 -5.63 5.61 0.14
N ALA A 104 -5.13 5.25 1.31
CA ALA A 104 -4.96 6.20 2.41
C ALA A 104 -3.51 6.25 2.86
N THR A 105 -3.07 7.40 3.30
CA THR A 105 -1.73 7.58 3.87
C THR A 105 -1.74 8.74 4.86
N GLY A 106 -0.71 8.80 5.70
CA GLY A 106 -0.52 9.93 6.61
C GLY A 106 -0.15 11.20 5.84
N THR A 107 -0.62 12.33 6.30
CA THR A 107 -0.36 13.61 5.64
C THR A 107 1.10 14.04 5.68
N SER A 108 1.90 13.50 6.61
CA SER A 108 3.34 13.72 6.68
C SER A 108 4.16 12.72 5.86
N SER A 109 3.53 11.71 5.28
CA SER A 109 4.17 10.69 4.42
C SER A 109 4.29 11.23 3.01
N LEU A 110 5.25 12.12 2.76
CA LEU A 110 5.33 12.92 1.54
C LEU A 110 5.63 12.08 0.29
N ALA A 111 6.51 11.08 0.38
CA ALA A 111 6.85 10.24 -0.76
C ALA A 111 5.68 9.39 -1.27
N PRO A 112 4.94 8.67 -0.41
CA PRO A 112 3.71 8.00 -0.83
C PRO A 112 2.67 8.96 -1.39
N LEU A 113 2.48 10.10 -0.75
CA LEU A 113 1.49 11.10 -1.20
C LEU A 113 1.81 11.62 -2.60
N ALA A 114 3.09 11.86 -2.89
CA ALA A 114 3.53 12.26 -4.21
C ALA A 114 3.35 11.13 -5.23
N LEU A 115 3.71 9.90 -4.86
CA LEU A 115 3.60 8.73 -5.73
C LEU A 115 2.15 8.51 -6.18
N TYR A 116 1.21 8.54 -5.25
CA TYR A 116 -0.21 8.32 -5.59
C TYR A 116 -0.73 9.38 -6.54
N GLN A 117 -0.40 10.65 -6.31
CA GLN A 117 -0.81 11.71 -7.21
C GLN A 117 -0.18 11.59 -8.60
N LYS A 118 1.07 11.17 -8.68
CA LYS A 118 1.74 10.90 -9.97
C LYS A 118 1.07 9.76 -10.75
N LEU A 119 0.42 8.83 -10.05
CA LEU A 119 -0.33 7.74 -10.67
C LEU A 119 -1.76 8.16 -11.06
N GLY A 120 -2.18 9.36 -10.70
CA GLY A 120 -3.49 9.89 -11.05
C GLY A 120 -4.51 9.91 -9.91
N PHE A 121 -4.12 9.47 -8.71
CA PHE A 121 -5.00 9.56 -7.55
C PHE A 121 -5.25 11.01 -7.15
N ARG A 122 -6.44 11.28 -6.66
CA ARG A 122 -6.85 12.59 -6.19
C ARG A 122 -7.29 12.53 -4.74
N LEU A 123 -6.94 13.56 -3.96
CA LEU A 123 -7.36 13.68 -2.57
C LEU A 123 -8.86 13.98 -2.50
N PHE A 124 -9.58 13.29 -1.62
CA PHE A 124 -11.01 13.54 -1.47
C PHE A 124 -11.49 13.60 -0.02
N ARG A 125 -10.70 13.11 0.96
CA ARG A 125 -11.12 13.12 2.36
C ARG A 125 -9.92 13.20 3.28
N ILE A 126 -10.08 13.88 4.41
CA ILE A 126 -9.09 13.94 5.49
C ILE A 126 -9.76 13.48 6.76
N ASP A 127 -9.16 12.46 7.42
CA ASP A 127 -9.55 12.03 8.75
C ASP A 127 -8.59 12.69 9.75
N ARG A 128 -9.06 13.76 10.38
CA ARG A 128 -8.23 14.50 11.35
C ARG A 128 -8.04 13.70 12.61
N ASP A 129 -6.85 13.82 13.20
CA ASP A 129 -6.49 13.16 14.46
C ASP A 129 -6.66 11.64 14.41
N PHE A 130 -6.33 11.05 13.25
CA PHE A 130 -6.41 9.61 13.06
C PHE A 130 -5.31 8.87 13.84
N PHE A 131 -4.10 9.41 13.86
CA PHE A 131 -2.94 8.74 14.45
C PHE A 131 -2.81 9.11 15.92
N THR A 132 -3.58 8.43 16.77
CA THR A 132 -3.66 8.68 18.21
C THR A 132 -3.34 7.42 19.00
N PRO A 133 -2.92 7.54 20.28
CA PRO A 133 -2.72 6.38 21.15
C PRO A 133 -3.97 5.52 21.31
N GLU A 134 -5.16 6.11 21.30
CA GLU A 134 -6.43 5.41 21.41
C GLU A 134 -6.64 4.43 20.24
N ARG A 135 -6.03 4.72 19.09
CA ARG A 135 -6.06 3.84 17.90
C ARG A 135 -4.87 2.90 17.82
N GLY A 136 -4.00 2.90 18.85
CA GLY A 136 -2.85 2.00 18.92
C GLY A 136 -1.55 2.56 18.36
N TYR A 137 -1.50 3.87 18.08
CA TYR A 137 -0.29 4.52 17.59
C TYR A 137 0.54 5.14 18.71
N PRO A 138 1.86 5.34 18.53
CA PRO A 138 2.65 6.09 19.48
C PRO A 138 2.10 7.49 19.70
N GLU A 139 2.40 8.07 20.86
CA GLU A 139 1.92 9.41 21.22
C GLU A 139 2.39 10.49 20.24
N GLU A 140 3.61 10.34 19.72
CA GLU A 140 4.14 11.26 18.72
C GLU A 140 4.91 10.50 17.65
N ILE A 141 4.53 10.71 16.39
CA ILE A 141 5.24 10.20 15.22
C ILE A 141 5.61 11.40 14.37
N VAL A 142 6.89 11.49 13.99
CA VAL A 142 7.39 12.56 13.11
C VAL A 142 7.96 11.93 11.86
N GLU A 143 7.47 12.38 10.69
CA GLU A 143 7.98 11.98 9.39
C GLU A 143 8.27 13.23 8.56
N ASN A 144 9.44 13.28 7.95
CA ASN A 144 9.84 14.44 7.14
C ASN A 144 9.79 15.78 7.91
N GLY A 145 10.06 15.76 9.22
CA GLY A 145 9.99 16.94 10.07
C GLY A 145 8.57 17.39 10.38
N ILE A 146 7.56 16.61 10.03
CA ILE A 146 6.15 16.94 10.22
C ILE A 146 5.54 15.91 11.18
N ARG A 147 4.82 16.39 12.19
CA ARG A 147 4.09 15.49 13.08
C ARG A 147 2.97 14.80 12.34
N LEU A 148 2.94 13.46 12.40
CA LEU A 148 1.88 12.65 11.81
C LEU A 148 0.65 12.70 12.69
N ARG A 149 -0.40 13.37 12.22
CA ARG A 149 -1.67 13.52 12.93
C ARG A 149 -2.85 13.02 12.14
N ASP A 150 -2.90 13.35 10.88
CA ASP A 150 -4.08 13.21 10.04
C ASP A 150 -3.84 12.19 8.93
N MET A 151 -4.90 11.47 8.55
CA MET A 151 -4.88 10.57 7.40
C MET A 151 -5.60 11.22 6.23
N VAL A 152 -5.02 11.13 5.04
CA VAL A 152 -5.67 11.57 3.82
C VAL A 152 -6.04 10.36 2.97
N TRP A 153 -7.24 10.44 2.38
CA TRP A 153 -7.75 9.45 1.43
C TRP A 153 -7.70 10.00 0.02
N LEU A 154 -7.21 9.16 -0.89
CA LEU A 154 -7.17 9.48 -2.31
C LEU A 154 -7.93 8.41 -3.08
N ASP A 155 -8.47 8.77 -4.24
CA ASP A 155 -9.12 7.82 -5.13
C ASP A 155 -8.64 7.98 -6.57
N LEU A 156 -8.80 6.91 -7.33
CA LEU A 156 -8.57 6.86 -8.76
C LEU A 156 -9.78 6.21 -9.41
N GLU A 157 -10.40 6.91 -10.33
CA GLU A 157 -11.52 6.39 -11.12
C GLU A 157 -11.02 6.01 -12.52
N PHE A 158 -11.36 4.79 -12.94
CA PHE A 158 -11.03 4.32 -14.27
C PHE A 158 -12.03 4.76 -15.33
#